data_1280b8c7a6f36ba59134db207f3e94a1
#
_entry.id   1280b8c7a6f36ba59134db207f3e94a1
#
_cell.length_a   1.000
_cell.length_b   1.000
_cell.length_c   1.000
_cell.angle_alpha   90.00
_cell.angle_beta   90.00
_cell.angle_gamma   90.00
#
_symmetry.space_group_name_H-M   'P 1'
#
loop_
_entity.id
_entity.type
_entity.pdbx_description
1 polymer ?
#
loop_
_entity_poly.entity_id
_entity_poly.type
_entity_poly.pdbx_seq_one_letter_code
_entity_poly.pdbx_strand_id
1 'polypeptide(L)'
;MKIDRLIGILSILLQKNKITTTELSEKFEVSRRTINRDVDNLCRAGIPIVTMQGKGGGISIMDGYKIDRTLLTSADMMAIMAGLQSLDSVSGTNSYRMLMEKLSVDNIVSDNHIIIDLSYWDKSAVESKIELIKSAMENHERIAFFYHSPTEETRRIIEPYHLIFQWANWYVWGFCTIRKDYRMFKLTRMTDLKCTGEKFDLKDIPVYTCDKMRHTHSEIKATVKFFPDVKWRLIDEFGIDSFTENENGSIIMTFTWSDVPAFYRYILTFGESAEILEPEEYREEFASLLKNIFEKYKT
;
A
#
# COMPACT_ATOMS: atom_id res chain seq x y z
N MET A 1 -15.74 -19.37 -17.30
CA MET A 1 -16.96 -19.08 -16.47
C MET A 1 -17.86 -18.08 -17.21
N LYS A 2 -19.12 -17.82 -16.74
CA LYS A 2 -20.08 -16.95 -17.46
C LYS A 2 -19.59 -15.49 -17.56
N ILE A 3 -19.05 -14.94 -16.48
CA ILE A 3 -18.60 -13.54 -16.41
C ILE A 3 -17.44 -13.28 -17.37
N ASP A 4 -16.46 -14.16 -17.40
CA ASP A 4 -15.28 -14.03 -18.29
C ASP A 4 -15.70 -13.99 -19.75
N ARG A 5 -16.74 -14.79 -20.11
CA ARG A 5 -17.29 -14.79 -21.46
C ARG A 5 -18.04 -13.50 -21.79
N LEU A 6 -18.84 -12.96 -20.86
CA LEU A 6 -19.53 -11.68 -21.06
C LEU A 6 -18.53 -10.54 -21.28
N ILE A 7 -17.47 -10.47 -20.47
CA ILE A 7 -16.39 -9.49 -20.63
C ILE A 7 -15.66 -9.69 -21.96
N GLY A 8 -15.36 -10.94 -22.32
CA GLY A 8 -14.72 -11.28 -23.59
C GLY A 8 -15.56 -10.89 -24.81
N ILE A 9 -16.88 -11.15 -24.80
CA ILE A 9 -17.80 -10.74 -25.86
C ILE A 9 -17.82 -9.22 -25.98
N LEU A 10 -17.95 -8.50 -24.87
CA LEU A 10 -17.97 -7.05 -24.84
C LEU A 10 -16.66 -6.46 -25.37
N SER A 11 -15.52 -6.99 -24.95
CA SER A 11 -14.19 -6.56 -25.43
C SER A 11 -14.03 -6.73 -26.95
N ILE A 12 -14.54 -7.83 -27.50
CA ILE A 12 -14.52 -8.07 -28.95
C ILE A 12 -15.42 -7.10 -29.69
N LEU A 13 -16.64 -6.85 -29.18
CA LEU A 13 -17.59 -5.92 -29.79
C LEU A 13 -17.09 -4.47 -29.78
N LEU A 14 -16.25 -4.10 -28.80
CA LEU A 14 -15.61 -2.79 -28.73
C LEU A 14 -14.43 -2.63 -29.69
N GLN A 15 -13.77 -3.73 -30.03
CA GLN A 15 -12.61 -3.72 -30.94
C GLN A 15 -13.00 -3.92 -32.40
N LYS A 16 -14.07 -4.67 -32.65
CA LYS A 16 -14.55 -4.98 -34.00
C LYS A 16 -15.86 -4.27 -34.28
N ASN A 17 -15.97 -3.60 -35.42
CA ASN A 17 -17.21 -2.97 -35.87
C ASN A 17 -18.37 -3.95 -35.95
N LYS A 18 -18.11 -5.25 -36.21
CA LYS A 18 -19.13 -6.27 -36.36
C LYS A 18 -18.56 -7.68 -36.21
N ILE A 19 -19.31 -8.59 -35.59
CA ILE A 19 -18.93 -10.01 -35.44
C ILE A 19 -20.20 -10.88 -35.52
N THR A 20 -20.09 -12.09 -36.04
CA THR A 20 -21.25 -13.02 -36.13
C THR A 20 -21.38 -13.85 -34.84
N THR A 21 -22.64 -14.30 -34.56
CA THR A 21 -22.90 -15.24 -33.46
C THR A 21 -22.13 -16.55 -33.66
N THR A 22 -21.85 -16.95 -34.87
CA THR A 22 -21.07 -18.15 -35.21
C THR A 22 -19.63 -17.99 -34.78
N GLU A 23 -18.97 -16.90 -35.19
CA GLU A 23 -17.59 -16.61 -34.79
C GLU A 23 -17.43 -16.50 -33.25
N LEU A 24 -18.39 -15.90 -32.56
CA LEU A 24 -18.40 -15.86 -31.11
C LEU A 24 -18.59 -17.25 -30.49
N SER A 25 -19.48 -18.08 -31.06
CA SER A 25 -19.73 -19.42 -30.55
C SER A 25 -18.50 -20.34 -30.70
N GLU A 26 -17.78 -20.22 -31.81
CA GLU A 26 -16.51 -20.92 -32.05
C GLU A 26 -15.40 -20.43 -31.10
N LYS A 27 -15.25 -19.13 -30.96
CA LYS A 27 -14.20 -18.54 -30.13
C LYS A 27 -14.34 -18.84 -28.64
N PHE A 28 -15.57 -18.93 -28.14
CA PHE A 28 -15.84 -19.21 -26.72
C PHE A 28 -16.24 -20.67 -26.47
N GLU A 29 -16.21 -21.53 -27.50
CA GLU A 29 -16.54 -22.96 -27.42
C GLU A 29 -17.91 -23.23 -26.78
N VAL A 30 -18.92 -22.41 -27.14
CA VAL A 30 -20.28 -22.52 -26.63
C VAL A 30 -21.31 -22.50 -27.77
N SER A 31 -22.54 -22.94 -27.47
CA SER A 31 -23.61 -22.90 -28.48
C SER A 31 -24.02 -21.46 -28.87
N ARG A 32 -24.49 -21.26 -30.10
CA ARG A 32 -25.06 -19.96 -30.53
C ARG A 32 -26.19 -19.50 -29.62
N ARG A 33 -26.98 -20.41 -29.06
CA ARG A 33 -28.03 -20.09 -28.08
C ARG A 33 -27.44 -19.47 -26.80
N THR A 34 -26.28 -19.97 -26.36
CA THR A 34 -25.55 -19.40 -25.22
C THR A 34 -25.06 -17.99 -25.51
N ILE A 35 -24.50 -17.75 -26.72
CA ILE A 35 -24.04 -16.42 -27.13
C ILE A 35 -25.23 -15.44 -27.20
N ASN A 36 -26.35 -15.83 -27.81
CA ASN A 36 -27.53 -14.97 -27.87
C ASN A 36 -28.02 -14.58 -26.47
N ARG A 37 -28.06 -15.54 -25.53
CA ARG A 37 -28.42 -15.28 -24.14
C ARG A 37 -27.43 -14.35 -23.43
N ASP A 38 -26.14 -14.46 -23.75
CA ASP A 38 -25.11 -13.57 -23.19
C ASP A 38 -25.23 -12.16 -23.80
N VAL A 39 -25.51 -12.02 -25.07
CA VAL A 39 -25.82 -10.74 -25.73
C VAL A 39 -27.07 -10.09 -25.11
N ASP A 40 -28.14 -10.86 -24.87
CA ASP A 40 -29.34 -10.36 -24.17
C ASP A 40 -29.00 -9.87 -22.74
N ASN A 41 -28.09 -10.57 -22.02
CA ASN A 41 -27.66 -10.12 -20.69
C ASN A 41 -26.88 -8.80 -20.77
N LEU A 42 -26.03 -8.62 -21.78
CA LEU A 42 -25.31 -7.37 -22.02
C LEU A 42 -26.27 -6.23 -22.37
N CYS A 43 -27.29 -6.49 -23.22
CA CYS A 43 -28.32 -5.51 -23.50
C CYS A 43 -29.10 -5.10 -22.24
N ARG A 44 -29.47 -6.07 -21.39
CA ARG A 44 -30.13 -5.79 -20.09
C ARG A 44 -29.23 -5.00 -19.12
N ALA A 45 -27.93 -5.14 -19.25
CA ALA A 45 -26.96 -4.36 -18.51
C ALA A 45 -26.74 -2.93 -19.07
N GLY A 46 -27.53 -2.52 -20.07
CA GLY A 46 -27.48 -1.17 -20.64
C GLY A 46 -26.54 -0.99 -21.83
N ILE A 47 -25.96 -2.07 -22.37
CA ILE A 47 -25.09 -1.99 -23.55
C ILE A 47 -25.94 -2.03 -24.80
N PRO A 48 -25.95 -0.97 -25.64
CA PRO A 48 -26.79 -0.92 -26.86
C PRO A 48 -26.17 -1.77 -27.97
N ILE A 49 -26.48 -3.05 -27.95
CA ILE A 49 -26.07 -4.00 -28.98
C ILE A 49 -27.14 -4.10 -30.05
N VAL A 50 -26.71 -3.99 -31.30
CA VAL A 50 -27.55 -4.14 -32.48
C VAL A 50 -27.28 -5.51 -33.12
N THR A 51 -28.35 -6.27 -33.38
CA THR A 51 -28.28 -7.56 -34.07
C THR A 51 -28.92 -7.45 -35.43
N MET A 52 -28.18 -7.69 -36.51
CA MET A 52 -28.67 -7.69 -37.88
C MET A 52 -28.73 -9.12 -38.43
N GLN A 53 -29.84 -9.53 -39.00
CA GLN A 53 -30.02 -10.84 -39.63
C GLN A 53 -29.77 -10.79 -41.13
N GLY A 54 -29.38 -11.91 -41.73
CA GLY A 54 -29.21 -12.05 -43.17
C GLY A 54 -27.75 -12.12 -43.66
N LYS A 55 -27.61 -12.12 -45.02
CA LYS A 55 -26.28 -12.17 -45.65
C LYS A 55 -25.52 -10.87 -45.37
N GLY A 56 -24.50 -10.95 -44.56
CA GLY A 56 -23.77 -9.78 -44.03
C GLY A 56 -24.29 -9.28 -42.67
N GLY A 57 -25.18 -10.02 -42.01
CA GLY A 57 -25.62 -9.76 -40.63
C GLY A 57 -24.55 -9.98 -39.59
N GLY A 58 -24.84 -9.66 -38.37
CA GLY A 58 -23.92 -9.83 -37.21
C GLY A 58 -24.37 -9.04 -36.01
N ILE A 59 -23.55 -9.05 -35.00
CA ILE A 59 -23.71 -8.35 -33.75
C ILE A 59 -22.72 -7.20 -33.74
N SER A 60 -23.17 -6.00 -33.43
CA SER A 60 -22.34 -4.80 -33.29
C SER A 60 -22.80 -3.96 -32.11
N ILE A 61 -21.98 -3.11 -31.61
CA ILE A 61 -22.41 -2.01 -30.73
C ILE A 61 -22.96 -0.89 -31.63
N MET A 62 -24.00 -0.20 -31.18
CA MET A 62 -24.61 0.94 -31.92
C MET A 62 -23.53 1.97 -32.24
N ASP A 63 -23.51 2.47 -33.48
CA ASP A 63 -22.58 3.50 -33.92
C ASP A 63 -22.68 4.75 -33.02
N GLY A 64 -21.53 5.21 -32.57
CA GLY A 64 -21.45 6.34 -31.62
C GLY A 64 -21.55 5.94 -30.13
N TYR A 65 -21.88 4.67 -29.81
CA TYR A 65 -21.76 4.19 -28.45
C TYR A 65 -20.27 3.95 -28.14
N LYS A 66 -19.71 4.90 -27.48
CA LYS A 66 -18.50 4.65 -26.65
C LYS A 66 -19.06 4.17 -25.32
N ILE A 67 -18.52 3.09 -24.74
CA ILE A 67 -18.76 2.81 -23.31
C ILE A 67 -18.58 4.15 -22.64
N ASP A 68 -19.69 4.63 -22.10
CA ASP A 68 -19.74 5.99 -21.61
C ASP A 68 -18.64 6.10 -20.56
N ARG A 69 -17.57 6.83 -20.90
CA ARG A 69 -16.50 7.21 -19.94
C ARG A 69 -17.10 8.08 -18.84
N THR A 70 -18.40 8.37 -18.92
CA THR A 70 -19.20 9.17 -17.99
C THR A 70 -19.46 8.50 -16.64
N LEU A 71 -19.05 7.24 -16.42
CA LEU A 71 -19.01 6.68 -15.06
C LEU A 71 -17.91 7.30 -14.21
N LEU A 72 -16.89 7.88 -14.83
CA LEU A 72 -15.79 8.58 -14.14
C LEU A 72 -15.73 10.01 -14.64
N THR A 73 -15.87 10.96 -13.75
CA THR A 73 -15.62 12.37 -14.05
C THR A 73 -14.14 12.60 -14.37
N SER A 74 -13.79 13.74 -14.97
CA SER A 74 -12.39 14.12 -15.14
C SER A 74 -11.66 14.18 -13.80
N ALA A 75 -12.33 14.57 -12.72
CA ALA A 75 -11.79 14.58 -11.37
C ALA A 75 -11.53 13.16 -10.83
N ASP A 76 -12.45 12.22 -11.09
CA ASP A 76 -12.26 10.82 -10.70
C ASP A 76 -11.07 10.19 -11.45
N MET A 77 -10.95 10.48 -12.74
CA MET A 77 -9.84 10.00 -13.55
C MET A 77 -8.51 10.58 -13.06
N MET A 78 -8.46 11.88 -12.74
CA MET A 78 -7.26 12.52 -12.18
C MET A 78 -6.89 11.91 -10.83
N ALA A 79 -7.85 11.63 -9.94
CA ALA A 79 -7.61 10.99 -8.66
C ALA A 79 -7.06 9.56 -8.82
N ILE A 80 -7.61 8.78 -9.76
CA ILE A 80 -7.10 7.44 -10.10
C ILE A 80 -5.68 7.53 -10.63
N MET A 81 -5.40 8.46 -11.55
CA MET A 81 -4.08 8.65 -12.13
C MET A 81 -3.05 9.08 -11.09
N ALA A 82 -3.39 10.01 -10.19
CA ALA A 82 -2.52 10.40 -9.09
C ALA A 82 -2.21 9.22 -8.15
N GLY A 83 -3.22 8.39 -7.84
CA GLY A 83 -3.05 7.16 -7.06
C GLY A 83 -2.13 6.15 -7.74
N LEU A 84 -2.30 5.92 -9.04
CA LEU A 84 -1.45 5.01 -9.82
C LEU A 84 -0.01 5.52 -9.91
N GLN A 85 0.18 6.81 -10.13
CA GLN A 85 1.50 7.44 -10.17
C GLN A 85 2.22 7.33 -8.81
N SER A 86 1.48 7.48 -7.70
CA SER A 86 2.04 7.30 -6.37
C SER A 86 2.52 5.86 -6.13
N LEU A 87 1.80 4.86 -6.63
CA LEU A 87 2.22 3.45 -6.55
C LEU A 87 3.49 3.18 -7.36
N ASP A 88 3.66 3.75 -8.55
CA ASP A 88 4.90 3.64 -9.31
C ASP A 88 6.09 4.27 -8.58
N SER A 89 5.90 5.43 -7.93
CA SER A 89 6.95 6.09 -7.16
C SER A 89 7.47 5.24 -5.99
N VAL A 90 6.59 4.41 -5.43
CA VAL A 90 6.86 3.56 -4.26
C VAL A 90 7.41 2.19 -4.65
N SER A 91 6.88 1.60 -5.74
CA SER A 91 7.25 0.24 -6.16
C SER A 91 8.49 0.19 -7.06
N GLY A 92 8.92 1.34 -7.60
CA GLY A 92 10.01 1.40 -8.58
C GLY A 92 9.65 0.80 -9.94
N THR A 93 8.41 0.34 -10.13
CA THR A 93 7.95 -0.28 -11.38
C THR A 93 7.36 0.77 -12.31
N ASN A 94 7.45 0.54 -13.63
CA ASN A 94 6.77 1.35 -14.64
C ASN A 94 5.42 0.73 -15.07
N SER A 95 4.90 -0.23 -14.31
CA SER A 95 3.71 -1.00 -14.69
C SER A 95 2.46 -0.12 -14.80
N TYR A 96 2.30 0.83 -13.90
CA TYR A 96 1.18 1.77 -13.89
C TYR A 96 1.33 2.84 -14.97
N ARG A 97 2.57 3.28 -15.24
CA ARG A 97 2.86 4.19 -16.35
C ARG A 97 2.48 3.58 -17.69
N MET A 98 2.81 2.31 -17.93
CA MET A 98 2.38 1.58 -19.12
C MET A 98 0.86 1.40 -19.19
N LEU A 99 0.19 1.22 -18.06
CA LEU A 99 -1.27 1.19 -17.98
C LEU A 99 -1.86 2.56 -18.32
N MET A 100 -1.28 3.64 -17.80
CA MET A 100 -1.67 5.01 -18.11
C MET A 100 -1.53 5.33 -19.60
N GLU A 101 -0.44 4.92 -20.23
CA GLU A 101 -0.26 5.06 -21.69
C GLU A 101 -1.33 4.28 -22.48
N LYS A 102 -1.76 3.11 -22.01
CA LYS A 102 -2.85 2.34 -22.63
C LYS A 102 -4.23 2.93 -22.37
N LEU A 103 -4.42 3.57 -21.24
CA LEU A 103 -5.65 4.29 -20.91
C LEU A 103 -5.66 5.68 -21.54
N SER A 104 -4.59 6.07 -22.25
CA SER A 104 -4.35 7.41 -22.75
C SER A 104 -5.59 7.99 -23.40
N VAL A 105 -6.11 8.91 -22.67
CA VAL A 105 -7.06 9.90 -23.11
C VAL A 105 -6.19 11.04 -23.60
N ASP A 106 -6.13 11.24 -24.90
CA ASP A 106 -5.25 12.19 -25.58
C ASP A 106 -5.29 13.64 -25.10
N ASN A 107 -6.05 13.95 -24.03
CA ASN A 107 -6.29 15.32 -23.55
C ASN A 107 -6.31 15.53 -22.03
N ILE A 108 -5.91 14.58 -21.18
CA ILE A 108 -5.99 14.78 -19.69
C ILE A 108 -4.62 15.09 -19.06
N VAL A 109 -3.53 15.10 -19.83
CA VAL A 109 -2.16 15.13 -19.30
C VAL A 109 -1.71 16.52 -18.80
N SER A 110 -2.43 17.61 -19.04
CA SER A 110 -1.89 18.95 -18.81
C SER A 110 -2.23 19.63 -17.48
N ASP A 111 -3.18 19.13 -16.67
CA ASP A 111 -3.65 19.85 -15.48
C ASP A 111 -3.58 19.05 -14.17
N ASN A 112 -2.67 18.11 -14.04
CA ASN A 112 -2.52 17.41 -12.76
C ASN A 112 -1.74 18.28 -11.77
N HIS A 113 -2.46 19.04 -10.95
CA HIS A 113 -1.89 19.91 -9.91
C HIS A 113 -1.39 19.15 -8.67
N ILE A 114 -1.62 17.82 -8.60
CA ILE A 114 -1.20 16.99 -7.47
C ILE A 114 -0.10 16.04 -7.96
N ILE A 115 1.09 16.19 -7.39
CA ILE A 115 2.21 15.27 -7.58
C ILE A 115 2.42 14.54 -6.26
N ILE A 116 2.29 13.22 -6.25
CA ILE A 116 2.56 12.38 -5.09
C ILE A 116 3.84 11.60 -5.38
N ASP A 117 4.92 11.99 -4.72
CA ASP A 117 6.19 11.27 -4.74
C ASP A 117 6.43 10.62 -3.37
N LEU A 118 6.24 9.32 -3.30
CA LEU A 118 6.48 8.49 -2.11
C LEU A 118 7.82 7.74 -2.21
N SER A 119 8.70 8.17 -3.11
CA SER A 119 9.97 7.50 -3.35
C SER A 119 10.89 7.54 -2.13
N TYR A 120 11.60 6.44 -1.91
CA TYR A 120 12.61 6.31 -0.86
C TYR A 120 14.01 6.53 -1.44
N TRP A 121 14.98 6.94 -0.62
CA TRP A 121 16.36 7.23 -1.05
C TRP A 121 17.07 6.04 -1.71
N ASP A 122 16.73 4.81 -1.30
CA ASP A 122 17.29 3.58 -1.87
C ASP A 122 16.18 2.70 -2.46
N LYS A 123 15.75 3.05 -3.68
CA LYS A 123 14.69 2.34 -4.41
C LYS A 123 15.10 0.92 -4.79
N SER A 124 16.36 0.72 -5.20
CA SER A 124 16.84 -0.54 -5.79
C SER A 124 16.86 -1.70 -4.80
N ALA A 125 17.22 -1.45 -3.54
CA ALA A 125 17.29 -2.47 -2.51
C ALA A 125 15.93 -3.01 -2.06
N VAL A 126 14.85 -2.25 -2.26
CA VAL A 126 13.49 -2.63 -1.87
C VAL A 126 12.73 -3.26 -3.03
N GLU A 127 12.96 -2.80 -4.26
CA GLU A 127 12.29 -3.27 -5.47
C GLU A 127 12.47 -4.79 -5.69
N SER A 128 13.71 -5.26 -5.65
CA SER A 128 14.02 -6.69 -5.80
C SER A 128 13.33 -7.57 -4.74
N LYS A 129 13.22 -7.07 -3.50
CA LYS A 129 12.50 -7.76 -2.41
C LYS A 129 11.00 -7.80 -2.66
N ILE A 130 10.41 -6.71 -3.15
CA ILE A 130 8.99 -6.63 -3.48
C ILE A 130 8.65 -7.67 -4.55
N GLU A 131 9.42 -7.74 -5.64
CA GLU A 131 9.18 -8.68 -6.73
C GLU A 131 9.31 -10.14 -6.26
N LEU A 132 10.33 -10.46 -5.46
CA LEU A 132 10.51 -11.79 -4.88
C LEU A 132 9.32 -12.16 -3.98
N ILE A 133 8.88 -11.24 -3.11
CA ILE A 133 7.75 -11.49 -2.18
C ILE A 133 6.44 -11.64 -2.96
N LYS A 134 6.19 -10.83 -4.01
CA LYS A 134 5.02 -10.99 -4.88
C LYS A 134 5.00 -12.37 -5.53
N SER A 135 6.11 -12.78 -6.13
CA SER A 135 6.23 -14.12 -6.72
C SER A 135 5.98 -15.23 -5.70
N ALA A 136 6.52 -15.09 -4.48
CA ALA A 136 6.29 -16.05 -3.41
C ALA A 136 4.82 -16.12 -2.98
N MET A 137 4.11 -14.98 -2.91
CA MET A 137 2.67 -14.93 -2.61
C MET A 137 1.84 -15.59 -3.70
N GLU A 138 2.11 -15.28 -4.98
CA GLU A 138 1.42 -15.89 -6.13
C GLU A 138 1.61 -17.41 -6.19
N ASN A 139 2.79 -17.88 -5.83
CA ASN A 139 3.14 -19.30 -5.83
C ASN A 139 2.82 -20.00 -4.50
N HIS A 140 2.28 -19.30 -3.50
CA HIS A 140 2.06 -19.82 -2.13
C HIS A 140 3.32 -20.46 -1.53
N GLU A 141 4.46 -19.78 -1.67
CA GLU A 141 5.76 -20.28 -1.26
C GLU A 141 6.28 -19.51 -0.04
N ARG A 142 6.88 -20.23 0.92
CA ARG A 142 7.51 -19.62 2.08
C ARG A 142 8.76 -18.88 1.70
N ILE A 143 9.03 -17.80 2.40
CA ILE A 143 10.26 -17.01 2.27
C ILE A 143 11.07 -17.09 3.55
N ALA A 144 12.41 -17.10 3.41
CA ALA A 144 13.36 -17.09 4.49
C ALA A 144 14.26 -15.85 4.37
N PHE A 145 14.61 -15.25 5.51
CA PHE A 145 15.47 -14.07 5.58
C PHE A 145 16.09 -13.92 6.97
N PHE A 146 17.16 -13.12 7.08
CA PHE A 146 17.62 -12.59 8.35
C PHE A 146 16.94 -11.24 8.63
N TYR A 147 16.46 -11.07 9.86
CA TYR A 147 15.76 -9.87 10.29
C TYR A 147 16.52 -9.14 11.37
N HIS A 148 16.91 -7.89 11.08
CA HIS A 148 17.63 -7.01 11.99
C HIS A 148 16.62 -6.27 12.86
N SER A 149 16.47 -6.72 14.12
CA SER A 149 15.70 -6.01 15.14
C SER A 149 16.64 -5.11 15.98
N PRO A 150 16.09 -4.20 16.79
CA PRO A 150 16.94 -3.37 17.68
C PRO A 150 17.77 -4.16 18.68
N THR A 151 17.37 -5.39 19.01
CA THR A 151 18.00 -6.22 20.04
C THR A 151 18.81 -7.38 19.48
N GLU A 152 18.45 -7.92 18.35
CA GLU A 152 19.07 -9.13 17.80
C GLU A 152 18.86 -9.26 16.28
N GLU A 153 19.75 -9.99 15.65
CA GLU A 153 19.56 -10.51 14.30
C GLU A 153 19.05 -11.94 14.38
N THR A 154 17.94 -12.23 13.69
CA THR A 154 17.31 -13.54 13.75
C THR A 154 16.89 -14.02 12.39
N ARG A 155 17.12 -15.32 12.12
CA ARG A 155 16.55 -15.96 10.94
C ARG A 155 15.05 -16.13 11.08
N ARG A 156 14.31 -15.79 10.03
CA ARG A 156 12.85 -15.92 9.96
C ARG A 156 12.45 -16.72 8.74
N ILE A 157 11.37 -17.48 8.90
CA ILE A 157 10.66 -18.14 7.81
C ILE A 157 9.20 -17.76 7.97
N ILE A 158 8.60 -17.23 6.90
CA ILE A 158 7.21 -16.77 6.93
C ILE A 158 6.43 -17.29 5.73
N GLU A 159 5.11 -17.39 5.91
CA GLU A 159 4.11 -17.51 4.86
C GLU A 159 3.65 -16.09 4.52
N PRO A 160 4.05 -15.50 3.38
CA PRO A 160 3.74 -14.10 3.07
C PRO A 160 2.31 -13.98 2.54
N TYR A 161 1.55 -12.98 3.03
CA TYR A 161 0.15 -12.76 2.63
C TYR A 161 -0.10 -11.36 2.05
N HIS A 162 0.51 -10.30 2.60
CA HIS A 162 0.33 -8.94 2.11
C HIS A 162 1.64 -8.16 2.10
N LEU A 163 1.83 -7.37 1.03
CA LEU A 163 2.76 -6.25 1.02
C LEU A 163 1.99 -5.00 1.44
N ILE A 164 2.53 -4.28 2.40
CA ILE A 164 1.89 -3.11 3.01
C ILE A 164 2.86 -1.93 2.92
N PHE A 165 2.40 -0.83 2.34
CA PHE A 165 3.11 0.44 2.41
C PHE A 165 2.49 1.31 3.50
N GLN A 166 3.25 1.59 4.55
CA GLN A 166 2.78 2.35 5.71
C GLN A 166 3.95 3.10 6.36
N TRP A 167 3.69 4.33 6.83
CA TRP A 167 4.71 5.19 7.45
C TRP A 167 5.97 5.35 6.58
N ALA A 168 5.75 5.65 5.30
CA ALA A 168 6.80 5.79 4.28
C ALA A 168 7.74 4.58 4.16
N ASN A 169 7.28 3.37 4.50
CA ASN A 169 8.07 2.14 4.43
C ASN A 169 7.26 0.95 3.92
N TRP A 170 7.93 0.02 3.26
CA TRP A 170 7.38 -1.26 2.87
C TRP A 170 7.53 -2.31 3.95
N TYR A 171 6.47 -3.07 4.13
CA TYR A 171 6.39 -4.20 5.04
C TYR A 171 5.80 -5.41 4.32
N VAL A 172 6.21 -6.60 4.76
CA VAL A 172 5.49 -7.84 4.48
C VAL A 172 4.78 -8.30 5.75
N TRP A 173 3.49 -8.57 5.61
CA TRP A 173 2.70 -9.19 6.65
C TRP A 173 2.52 -10.67 6.32
N GLY A 174 2.79 -11.54 7.30
CA GLY A 174 2.76 -12.98 7.09
C GLY A 174 2.79 -13.76 8.39
N PHE A 175 2.51 -15.06 8.28
CA PHE A 175 2.58 -15.99 9.40
C PHE A 175 4.03 -16.43 9.64
N CYS A 176 4.59 -16.09 10.78
CA CYS A 176 5.93 -16.48 11.17
C CYS A 176 5.92 -17.92 11.72
N THR A 177 6.55 -18.87 11.02
CA THR A 177 6.56 -20.29 11.41
C THR A 177 7.29 -20.54 12.72
N ILE A 178 8.29 -19.72 13.07
CA ILE A 178 9.09 -19.84 14.31
C ILE A 178 8.30 -19.32 15.51
N ARG A 179 7.62 -18.17 15.36
CA ARG A 179 6.84 -17.55 16.45
C ARG A 179 5.39 -18.03 16.49
N LYS A 180 4.94 -18.77 15.48
CA LYS A 180 3.58 -19.28 15.30
C LYS A 180 2.50 -18.19 15.41
N ASP A 181 2.80 -17.03 14.82
CA ASP A 181 1.96 -15.84 14.93
C ASP A 181 2.09 -14.98 13.66
N TYR A 182 1.05 -14.18 13.36
CA TYR A 182 1.07 -13.21 12.27
C TYR A 182 1.88 -11.97 12.67
N ARG A 183 2.83 -11.59 11.83
CA ARG A 183 3.73 -10.48 12.09
C ARG A 183 4.01 -9.66 10.87
N MET A 184 4.35 -8.41 11.10
CA MET A 184 4.79 -7.48 10.08
C MET A 184 6.31 -7.31 10.14
N PHE A 185 6.95 -7.41 8.98
CA PHE A 185 8.41 -7.27 8.85
C PHE A 185 8.73 -6.15 7.88
N LYS A 186 9.53 -5.18 8.31
CA LYS A 186 9.98 -4.06 7.48
C LYS A 186 11.00 -4.55 6.46
N LEU A 187 10.79 -4.31 5.15
CA LEU A 187 11.62 -4.83 4.08
C LEU A 187 13.09 -4.34 4.17
N THR A 188 13.30 -3.10 4.60
CA THR A 188 14.66 -2.55 4.77
C THR A 188 15.47 -3.24 5.86
N ARG A 189 14.82 -3.97 6.80
CA ARG A 189 15.47 -4.75 7.88
C ARG A 189 15.66 -6.22 7.53
N MET A 190 15.34 -6.61 6.29
CA MET A 190 15.49 -7.99 5.82
C MET A 190 16.76 -8.11 4.97
N THR A 191 17.59 -9.10 5.25
CA THR A 191 18.76 -9.46 4.45
C THR A 191 18.72 -10.95 4.07
N ASP A 192 19.43 -11.35 3.01
CA ASP A 192 19.47 -12.73 2.49
C ASP A 192 18.05 -13.30 2.25
N LEU A 193 17.17 -12.48 1.66
CA LEU A 193 15.79 -12.86 1.36
C LEU A 193 15.77 -13.83 0.17
N LYS A 194 15.11 -14.98 0.38
CA LYS A 194 14.97 -16.03 -0.65
C LYS A 194 13.70 -16.85 -0.45
N CYS A 195 13.20 -17.41 -1.53
CA CYS A 195 12.19 -18.46 -1.51
C CYS A 195 12.77 -19.76 -0.96
N THR A 196 11.98 -20.51 -0.22
CA THR A 196 12.45 -21.78 0.41
C THR A 196 12.20 -23.01 -0.45
N GLY A 197 11.35 -22.92 -1.49
CA GLY A 197 10.82 -24.06 -2.22
C GLY A 197 9.66 -24.77 -1.51
N GLU A 198 9.37 -24.43 -0.25
CA GLU A 198 8.29 -25.02 0.52
C GLU A 198 6.98 -24.28 0.27
N LYS A 199 5.95 -25.02 -0.13
CA LYS A 199 4.59 -24.49 -0.30
C LYS A 199 3.86 -24.43 1.03
N PHE A 200 2.86 -23.54 1.11
CA PHE A 200 1.94 -23.48 2.24
C PHE A 200 0.49 -23.41 1.75
N ASP A 201 -0.42 -23.97 2.54
CA ASP A 201 -1.84 -23.90 2.25
C ASP A 201 -2.41 -22.54 2.74
N LEU A 202 -3.29 -21.97 1.91
CA LEU A 202 -4.00 -20.74 2.31
C LEU A 202 -4.91 -21.05 3.50
N LYS A 203 -4.70 -20.31 4.58
CA LYS A 203 -5.51 -20.35 5.79
C LYS A 203 -6.48 -19.18 5.79
N ASP A 204 -7.52 -19.26 6.61
CA ASP A 204 -8.33 -18.08 6.91
C ASP A 204 -7.44 -17.03 7.56
N ILE A 205 -7.21 -15.96 6.82
CA ILE A 205 -6.28 -14.89 7.22
C ILE A 205 -7.05 -13.91 8.08
N PRO A 206 -6.54 -13.56 9.28
CA PRO A 206 -7.13 -12.47 10.04
C PRO A 206 -7.10 -11.19 9.20
N VAL A 207 -8.21 -10.46 9.16
CA VAL A 207 -8.27 -9.18 8.46
C VAL A 207 -7.19 -8.26 9.03
N TYR A 208 -6.27 -7.83 8.18
CA TYR A 208 -5.28 -6.81 8.57
C TYR A 208 -6.03 -5.51 8.87
N THR A 209 -5.94 -5.03 10.10
CA THR A 209 -6.46 -3.73 10.52
C THR A 209 -5.32 -2.90 11.07
N CYS A 210 -5.13 -1.70 10.56
CA CYS A 210 -4.07 -0.77 11.00
C CYS A 210 -4.08 -0.53 12.51
N ASP A 211 -5.24 -0.65 13.15
CA ASP A 211 -5.42 -0.34 14.58
C ASP A 211 -4.92 -1.45 15.52
N LYS A 212 -4.88 -2.72 15.07
CA LYS A 212 -4.50 -3.83 15.96
C LYS A 212 -3.03 -3.85 16.37
N MET A 213 -2.15 -3.10 15.70
CA MET A 213 -0.73 -3.02 16.08
C MET A 213 -0.42 -2.01 17.20
N ARG A 214 -1.39 -1.16 17.56
CA ARG A 214 -1.18 -0.14 18.61
C ARG A 214 -1.34 -0.64 20.05
N HIS A 215 -1.86 -1.85 20.30
CA HIS A 215 -2.45 -2.19 21.60
C HIS A 215 -1.86 -3.40 22.33
N THR A 216 -0.63 -3.83 22.08
CA THR A 216 -0.05 -5.01 22.81
C THR A 216 0.98 -4.68 23.87
N HIS A 217 1.25 -3.40 24.16
CA HIS A 217 2.20 -3.01 25.21
C HIS A 217 1.57 -2.00 26.17
N SER A 218 1.97 -2.04 27.43
CA SER A 218 1.61 -1.05 28.44
C SER A 218 1.90 0.35 27.92
N GLU A 219 0.87 1.19 27.82
CA GLU A 219 1.03 2.57 27.39
C GLU A 219 1.75 3.37 28.47
N ILE A 220 2.87 3.95 28.10
CA ILE A 220 3.64 4.87 28.89
C ILE A 220 3.07 6.26 28.67
N LYS A 221 2.76 6.99 29.75
CA LYS A 221 2.42 8.40 29.67
C LYS A 221 3.56 9.23 30.21
N ALA A 222 4.04 10.17 29.44
CA ALA A 222 5.09 11.09 29.85
C ALA A 222 4.81 12.51 29.39
N THR A 223 4.99 13.49 30.26
CA THR A 223 4.87 14.90 29.95
C THR A 223 6.24 15.49 29.67
N VAL A 224 6.37 16.14 28.52
CA VAL A 224 7.61 16.74 28.04
C VAL A 224 7.39 18.20 27.75
N LYS A 225 8.37 19.02 28.14
CA LYS A 225 8.47 20.41 27.78
C LYS A 225 9.43 20.56 26.61
N PHE A 226 9.03 21.29 25.58
CA PHE A 226 9.85 21.64 24.44
C PHE A 226 10.10 23.13 24.36
N PHE A 227 11.24 23.51 23.79
CA PHE A 227 11.57 24.89 23.53
C PHE A 227 10.97 25.35 22.17
N PRO A 228 10.80 26.67 21.96
CA PRO A 228 10.11 27.18 20.76
C PRO A 228 10.73 26.82 19.43
N ASP A 229 12.03 26.57 19.39
CA ASP A 229 12.81 26.25 18.18
C ASP A 229 12.41 24.94 17.49
N VAL A 230 11.79 24.02 18.24
CA VAL A 230 11.32 22.74 17.72
C VAL A 230 9.80 22.68 17.50
N LYS A 231 9.10 23.81 17.66
CA LYS A 231 7.63 23.90 17.47
C LYS A 231 7.18 23.39 16.11
N TRP A 232 7.88 23.78 15.05
CA TRP A 232 7.58 23.37 13.68
C TRP A 232 7.53 21.85 13.54
N ARG A 233 8.47 21.13 14.17
CA ARG A 233 8.56 19.68 14.13
C ARG A 233 7.40 19.01 14.88
N LEU A 234 7.01 19.55 16.03
CA LEU A 234 5.85 19.06 16.78
C LEU A 234 4.56 19.22 15.99
N ILE A 235 4.41 20.35 15.24
CA ILE A 235 3.29 20.57 14.34
C ILE A 235 3.28 19.53 13.21
N ASP A 236 4.43 19.29 12.59
CA ASP A 236 4.56 18.33 11.49
C ASP A 236 4.24 16.88 11.92
N GLU A 237 4.68 16.49 13.11
CA GLU A 237 4.54 15.11 13.60
C GLU A 237 3.18 14.84 14.26
N PHE A 238 2.59 15.81 14.95
CA PHE A 238 1.40 15.62 15.81
C PHE A 238 0.23 16.56 15.52
N GLY A 239 0.45 17.63 14.75
CA GLY A 239 -0.55 18.67 14.48
C GLY A 239 -0.57 19.77 15.52
N ILE A 240 -1.15 20.93 15.13
CA ILE A 240 -1.15 22.15 15.96
C ILE A 240 -1.95 22.02 17.26
N ASP A 241 -2.97 21.16 17.28
CA ASP A 241 -3.88 20.97 18.42
C ASP A 241 -3.39 19.93 19.44
N SER A 242 -2.20 19.36 19.24
CA SER A 242 -1.67 18.26 20.06
C SER A 242 -0.96 18.69 21.34
N PHE A 243 -0.70 19.97 21.52
CA PHE A 243 0.08 20.52 22.62
C PHE A 243 -0.45 21.85 23.11
N THR A 244 0.02 22.28 24.29
CA THR A 244 -0.26 23.61 24.86
C THR A 244 0.99 24.46 24.85
N GLU A 245 0.84 25.73 24.50
CA GLU A 245 1.91 26.74 24.52
C GLU A 245 1.76 27.65 25.72
N ASN A 246 2.81 27.85 26.48
CA ASN A 246 2.86 28.75 27.61
C ASN A 246 3.17 30.20 27.16
N GLU A 247 2.95 31.18 28.04
CA GLU A 247 3.22 32.59 27.77
C GLU A 247 4.68 32.89 27.37
N ASN A 248 5.62 32.08 27.83
CA ASN A 248 7.04 32.18 27.46
C ASN A 248 7.41 31.44 26.17
N GLY A 249 6.43 30.96 25.42
CA GLY A 249 6.61 30.21 24.17
C GLY A 249 7.04 28.72 24.33
N SER A 250 7.23 28.25 25.58
CA SER A 250 7.51 26.82 25.79
C SER A 250 6.26 25.98 25.57
N ILE A 251 6.46 24.75 25.06
CA ILE A 251 5.40 23.83 24.66
C ILE A 251 5.35 22.68 25.64
N ILE A 252 4.17 22.36 26.13
CA ILE A 252 3.95 21.18 26.99
C ILE A 252 3.11 20.15 26.22
N MET A 253 3.61 18.94 26.13
CA MET A 253 2.94 17.85 25.45
C MET A 253 3.01 16.55 26.29
N THR A 254 1.88 15.84 26.36
CA THR A 254 1.82 14.51 26.99
C THR A 254 1.80 13.46 25.92
N PHE A 255 2.78 12.55 25.97
CA PHE A 255 2.92 11.44 25.06
C PHE A 255 2.33 10.16 25.63
N THR A 256 1.76 9.36 24.74
CA THR A 256 1.47 7.97 24.98
C THR A 256 2.39 7.13 24.10
N TRP A 257 3.24 6.28 24.71
CA TRP A 257 4.27 5.53 23.98
C TRP A 257 4.18 4.03 24.27
N SER A 258 4.75 3.21 23.41
CA SER A 258 4.68 1.75 23.55
C SER A 258 5.80 1.14 24.42
N ASP A 259 6.97 1.80 24.52
CA ASP A 259 8.07 1.37 25.37
C ASP A 259 9.00 2.54 25.76
N VAL A 260 9.60 2.46 26.95
CA VAL A 260 10.48 3.49 27.51
C VAL A 260 11.74 3.72 26.68
N PRO A 261 12.48 2.68 26.24
CA PRO A 261 13.67 2.87 25.41
C PRO A 261 13.40 3.58 24.09
N ALA A 262 12.25 3.33 23.44
CA ALA A 262 11.86 4.02 22.20
C ALA A 262 11.53 5.48 22.49
N PHE A 263 10.85 5.76 23.60
CA PHE A 263 10.57 7.12 24.06
C PHE A 263 11.86 7.91 24.28
N TYR A 264 12.84 7.36 25.02
CA TYR A 264 14.11 8.06 25.25
C TYR A 264 14.88 8.33 23.96
N ARG A 265 14.92 7.35 23.03
CA ARG A 265 15.53 7.56 21.71
C ARG A 265 14.86 8.69 20.94
N TYR A 266 13.53 8.79 21.03
CA TYR A 266 12.80 9.87 20.41
C TYR A 266 13.14 11.22 21.03
N ILE A 267 13.12 11.35 22.36
CA ILE A 267 13.47 12.59 23.06
C ILE A 267 14.90 13.03 22.75
N LEU A 268 15.85 12.11 22.67
CA LEU A 268 17.25 12.40 22.28
C LEU A 268 17.35 13.08 20.90
N THR A 269 16.39 12.89 20.00
CA THR A 269 16.41 13.52 18.68
C THR A 269 16.14 15.02 18.72
N PHE A 270 15.68 15.55 19.85
CA PHE A 270 15.45 16.99 20.07
C PHE A 270 16.65 17.69 20.72
N GLY A 271 17.69 16.92 21.11
CA GLY A 271 18.88 17.47 21.75
C GLY A 271 18.53 18.19 23.06
N GLU A 272 18.99 19.43 23.18
CA GLU A 272 18.73 20.29 24.34
C GLU A 272 17.34 20.95 24.36
N SER A 273 16.58 20.82 23.25
CA SER A 273 15.29 21.48 23.09
C SER A 273 14.11 20.67 23.67
N ALA A 274 14.37 19.62 24.46
CA ALA A 274 13.34 18.81 25.12
C ALA A 274 13.73 18.48 26.57
N GLU A 275 12.77 18.58 27.48
CA GLU A 275 12.92 18.27 28.89
C GLU A 275 11.74 17.38 29.36
N ILE A 276 12.04 16.16 29.87
CA ILE A 276 11.05 15.29 30.48
C ILE A 276 10.64 15.89 31.82
N LEU A 277 9.36 16.18 32.01
CA LEU A 277 8.83 16.72 33.26
C LEU A 277 8.30 15.59 34.16
N GLU A 278 7.47 14.71 33.61
CA GLU A 278 6.78 13.64 34.32
C GLU A 278 6.75 12.35 33.49
N PRO A 279 6.74 11.20 34.16
CA PRO A 279 6.96 10.99 35.60
C PRO A 279 8.44 11.18 35.98
N GLU A 280 8.69 11.44 37.29
CA GLU A 280 10.05 11.68 37.82
C GLU A 280 10.99 10.49 37.55
N GLU A 281 10.48 9.26 37.64
CA GLU A 281 11.22 8.03 37.31
C GLU A 281 11.85 8.09 35.92
N TYR A 282 11.10 8.48 34.88
CA TYR A 282 11.62 8.57 33.51
C TYR A 282 12.60 9.72 33.33
N ARG A 283 12.42 10.81 34.09
CA ARG A 283 13.38 11.93 34.10
C ARG A 283 14.73 11.48 34.68
N GLU A 284 14.74 10.74 35.78
CA GLU A 284 15.94 10.24 36.41
C GLU A 284 16.66 9.20 35.55
N GLU A 285 15.93 8.24 34.98
CA GLU A 285 16.47 7.25 34.05
C GLU A 285 17.08 7.92 32.81
N PHE A 286 16.38 8.93 32.25
CA PHE A 286 16.89 9.67 31.10
C PHE A 286 18.14 10.49 31.45
N ALA A 287 18.19 11.12 32.60
CA ALA A 287 19.39 11.79 33.10
C ALA A 287 20.58 10.84 33.26
N SER A 288 20.35 9.63 33.75
CA SER A 288 21.36 8.58 33.82
C SER A 288 21.84 8.14 32.42
N LEU A 289 20.94 8.02 31.45
CA LEU A 289 21.27 7.74 30.05
C LEU A 289 22.17 8.85 29.47
N LEU A 290 21.81 10.11 29.67
CA LEU A 290 22.60 11.27 29.21
C LEU A 290 24.00 11.27 29.82
N LYS A 291 24.12 10.98 31.10
CA LYS A 291 25.41 10.84 31.76
C LYS A 291 26.28 9.73 31.14
N ASN A 292 25.67 8.58 30.85
CA ASN A 292 26.38 7.47 30.19
C ASN A 292 26.81 7.84 28.76
N ILE A 293 26.03 8.64 28.05
CA ILE A 293 26.40 9.18 26.74
C ILE A 293 27.56 10.15 26.89
N PHE A 294 27.47 11.10 27.80
CA PHE A 294 28.52 12.09 28.06
C PHE A 294 29.86 11.44 28.39
N GLU A 295 29.90 10.41 29.26
CA GLU A 295 31.12 9.71 29.64
C GLU A 295 31.82 9.02 28.44
N LYS A 296 31.09 8.65 27.37
CA LYS A 296 31.70 8.10 26.14
C LYS A 296 32.47 9.13 25.31
N TYR A 297 32.18 10.40 25.50
CA TYR A 297 32.82 11.52 24.77
C TYR A 297 33.83 12.28 25.64
N LYS A 298 33.99 11.88 26.92
CA LYS A 298 34.98 12.41 27.81
C LYS A 298 36.28 11.67 27.55
N THR A 299 37.14 12.24 26.73
CA THR A 299 38.48 11.74 26.38
C THR A 299 39.47 12.13 27.46
#